data_4a8314a4f8b004ef449584a7a9645988
#
_entry.id   4a8314a4f8b004ef449584a7a9645988
#
_cell.length_a   1.000
_cell.length_b   1.000
_cell.length_c   1.000
_cell.angle_alpha   90.00
_cell.angle_beta   90.00
_cell.angle_gamma   90.00
#
_symmetry.space_group_name_H-M   'P 1'
#
loop_
_entity.id
_entity.type
_entity.pdbx_description
1 polymer ?
#
loop_
_entity_poly.entity_id
_entity_poly.type
_entity_poly.pdbx_seq_one_letter_code
_entity_poly.pdbx_strand_id
1 'polypeptide(L)'
;MVNRSKNIGTSAETHVVRYLQANGFPHADRRALKGSLDVGDILVCPGLIVEVKAGAAAENASDGQLRLWCAETAREKVNARADTAFLVVKRAGHGVGKIGGWSVVQNDGGMLTKFRLDEYVSFLKVLGYTADGFNQSAQRGGN
;
A
#
# COMPACT_ATOMS: atom_id res chain seq x y z
N MET A 1 21.06 1.37 20.75
CA MET A 1 19.89 2.25 20.88
C MET A 1 18.83 1.89 19.85
N VAL A 2 17.64 1.62 20.29
CA VAL A 2 16.55 1.19 19.39
C VAL A 2 16.03 2.42 18.64
N ASN A 3 15.99 2.36 17.30
CA ASN A 3 15.41 3.43 16.50
C ASN A 3 13.88 3.30 16.51
N ARG A 4 13.21 4.15 17.30
CA ARG A 4 11.76 4.12 17.49
C ARG A 4 11.00 4.33 16.16
N SER A 5 11.45 5.25 15.32
CA SER A 5 10.80 5.53 14.04
C SER A 5 10.87 4.32 13.08
N LYS A 6 12.02 3.64 13.05
CA LYS A 6 12.20 2.40 12.27
C LYS A 6 11.28 1.30 12.78
N ASN A 7 11.15 1.14 14.10
CA ASN A 7 10.29 0.12 14.70
C ASN A 7 8.81 0.38 14.41
N ILE A 8 8.37 1.64 14.45
CA ILE A 8 6.99 2.04 14.11
C ILE A 8 6.70 1.68 12.65
N GLY A 9 7.61 2.00 11.73
CA GLY A 9 7.47 1.68 10.32
C GLY A 9 7.40 0.18 10.08
N THR A 10 8.32 -0.60 10.65
CA THR A 10 8.36 -2.06 10.53
C THR A 10 7.10 -2.72 11.11
N SER A 11 6.64 -2.24 12.27
CA SER A 11 5.41 -2.73 12.89
C SER A 11 4.18 -2.45 12.02
N ALA A 12 4.09 -1.24 11.46
CA ALA A 12 2.99 -0.87 10.57
C ALA A 12 2.95 -1.74 9.32
N GLU A 13 4.09 -1.96 8.68
CA GLU A 13 4.21 -2.83 7.51
C GLU A 13 3.74 -4.25 7.84
N THR A 14 4.15 -4.80 8.96
CA THR A 14 3.75 -6.13 9.41
C THR A 14 2.23 -6.22 9.60
N HIS A 15 1.62 -5.21 10.20
CA HIS A 15 0.16 -5.19 10.39
C HIS A 15 -0.59 -5.04 9.07
N VAL A 16 -0.08 -4.25 8.13
CA VAL A 16 -0.68 -4.17 6.78
C VAL A 16 -0.57 -5.51 6.05
N VAL A 17 0.58 -6.19 6.14
CA VAL A 17 0.73 -7.54 5.57
C VAL A 17 -0.32 -8.49 6.12
N ARG A 18 -0.48 -8.56 7.43
CA ARG A 18 -1.47 -9.44 8.08
C ARG A 18 -2.91 -9.10 7.64
N TYR A 19 -3.22 -7.82 7.52
CA TYR A 19 -4.51 -7.37 7.02
C TYR A 19 -4.76 -7.87 5.58
N LEU A 20 -3.77 -7.71 4.71
CA LEU A 20 -3.87 -8.15 3.32
C LEU A 20 -3.99 -9.67 3.22
N GLN A 21 -3.22 -10.41 4.02
CA GLN A 21 -3.30 -11.87 4.08
C GLN A 21 -4.70 -12.35 4.47
N ALA A 22 -5.34 -11.67 5.42
CA ALA A 22 -6.69 -12.00 5.89
C ALA A 22 -7.79 -11.55 4.91
N ASN A 23 -7.47 -10.70 3.93
CA ASN A 23 -8.45 -10.08 3.03
C ASN A 23 -8.23 -10.41 1.55
N GLY A 24 -7.74 -11.61 1.25
CA GLY A 24 -7.70 -12.14 -0.10
C GLY A 24 -6.33 -12.17 -0.77
N PHE A 25 -5.28 -11.76 -0.06
CA PHE A 25 -3.91 -11.78 -0.55
C PHE A 25 -3.00 -12.57 0.40
N PRO A 26 -3.20 -13.90 0.49
CA PRO A 26 -2.53 -14.73 1.51
C PRO A 26 -1.01 -14.79 1.37
N HIS A 27 -0.47 -14.43 0.21
CA HIS A 27 0.97 -14.43 -0.06
C HIS A 27 1.61 -13.05 0.09
N ALA A 28 0.87 -12.05 0.56
CA ALA A 28 1.41 -10.73 0.84
C ALA A 28 2.57 -10.84 1.84
N ASP A 29 3.66 -10.13 1.57
CA ASP A 29 4.84 -10.16 2.44
C ASP A 29 5.64 -8.87 2.30
N ARG A 30 6.42 -8.57 3.33
CA ARG A 30 7.36 -7.46 3.33
C ARG A 30 8.48 -7.72 2.33
N ARG A 31 8.98 -6.62 1.74
CA ARG A 31 10.09 -6.70 0.79
C ARG A 31 11.36 -6.14 1.39
N ALA A 32 12.47 -6.83 1.12
CA ALA A 32 13.80 -6.27 1.34
C ALA A 32 14.19 -5.38 0.15
N LEU A 33 15.05 -4.41 0.40
CA LEU A 33 15.67 -3.64 -0.69
C LEU A 33 16.40 -4.57 -1.65
N LYS A 34 16.25 -4.34 -2.95
CA LYS A 34 17.06 -5.01 -3.99
C LYS A 34 18.25 -4.12 -4.31
N GLY A 35 19.38 -4.35 -3.63
CA GLY A 35 20.52 -3.47 -3.73
C GLY A 35 20.18 -2.09 -3.18
N SER A 36 20.42 -1.03 -3.98
CA SER A 36 20.08 0.35 -3.63
C SER A 36 18.70 0.81 -4.11
N LEU A 37 17.97 -0.05 -4.85
CA LEU A 37 16.66 0.31 -5.40
C LEU A 37 15.56 0.08 -4.37
N ASP A 38 14.74 1.10 -4.17
CA ASP A 38 13.51 0.98 -3.42
C ASP A 38 12.41 0.42 -4.34
N VAL A 39 11.88 -0.74 -3.96
CA VAL A 39 10.86 -1.47 -4.72
C VAL A 39 9.53 -1.52 -3.97
N GLY A 40 9.37 -0.67 -2.95
CA GLY A 40 8.19 -0.62 -2.07
C GLY A 40 8.35 -1.50 -0.84
N ASP A 41 7.46 -1.30 0.13
CA ASP A 41 7.53 -1.97 1.44
C ASP A 41 6.96 -3.38 1.44
N ILE A 42 5.91 -3.62 0.64
CA ILE A 42 5.15 -4.87 0.63
C ILE A 42 4.87 -5.30 -0.81
N LEU A 43 5.10 -6.58 -1.10
CA LEU A 43 4.56 -7.23 -2.28
C LEU A 43 3.22 -7.87 -1.89
N VAL A 44 2.14 -7.38 -2.46
CA VAL A 44 0.77 -7.87 -2.17
C VAL A 44 0.49 -9.17 -2.94
N CYS A 45 0.76 -9.13 -4.22
CA CYS A 45 0.71 -10.25 -5.16
C CYS A 45 1.59 -9.87 -6.36
N PRO A 46 1.87 -10.79 -7.29
CA PRO A 46 2.65 -10.43 -8.47
C PRO A 46 2.10 -9.18 -9.17
N GLY A 47 2.95 -8.18 -9.36
CA GLY A 47 2.61 -6.93 -10.03
C GLY A 47 1.95 -5.85 -9.16
N LEU A 48 1.70 -6.11 -7.88
CA LEU A 48 1.01 -5.17 -6.99
C LEU A 48 1.83 -4.93 -5.72
N ILE A 49 2.28 -3.69 -5.53
CA ILE A 49 3.09 -3.29 -4.37
C ILE A 49 2.42 -2.19 -3.56
N VAL A 50 2.82 -2.09 -2.30
CA VAL A 50 2.34 -1.08 -1.35
C VAL A 50 3.52 -0.38 -0.69
N GLU A 51 3.41 0.94 -0.58
CA GLU A 51 4.25 1.78 0.29
C GLU A 51 3.44 2.14 1.53
N VAL A 52 4.01 1.98 2.71
CA VAL A 52 3.33 2.25 3.98
C VAL A 52 4.01 3.40 4.71
N LYS A 53 3.24 4.39 5.11
CA LYS A 53 3.69 5.50 5.97
C LYS A 53 2.91 5.46 7.28
N ALA A 54 3.64 5.51 8.39
CA ALA A 54 3.08 5.43 9.74
C ALA A 54 3.79 6.40 10.70
N GLY A 55 3.31 6.46 11.93
CA GLY A 55 3.83 7.37 12.94
C GLY A 55 3.20 8.77 12.86
N ALA A 56 3.68 9.67 13.70
CA ALA A 56 3.12 11.02 13.82
C ALA A 56 3.18 11.80 12.50
N ALA A 57 4.24 11.62 11.72
CA ALA A 57 4.38 12.28 10.42
C ALA A 57 3.26 11.87 9.45
N ALA A 58 2.86 10.59 9.47
CA ALA A 58 1.77 10.10 8.64
C ALA A 58 0.41 10.62 9.12
N GLU A 59 0.17 10.59 10.43
CA GLU A 59 -1.09 11.04 11.03
C GLU A 59 -1.33 12.53 10.84
N ASN A 60 -0.26 13.33 10.67
CA ASN A 60 -0.31 14.79 10.56
C ASN A 60 0.19 15.30 9.20
N ALA A 61 0.26 14.43 8.19
CA ALA A 61 0.83 14.79 6.89
C ALA A 61 0.03 15.89 6.20
N SER A 62 0.76 16.91 5.71
CA SER A 62 0.19 17.93 4.83
C SER A 62 -0.08 17.36 3.45
N ASP A 63 -0.90 18.06 2.67
CA ASP A 63 -1.15 17.69 1.26
C ASP A 63 0.15 17.65 0.46
N GLY A 64 1.06 18.61 0.69
CA GLY A 64 2.38 18.63 0.06
C GLY A 64 3.19 17.37 0.37
N GLN A 65 3.19 16.93 1.63
CA GLN A 65 3.87 15.71 2.05
C GLN A 65 3.25 14.47 1.40
N LEU A 66 1.92 14.42 1.33
CA LEU A 66 1.22 13.31 0.67
C LEU A 66 1.57 13.24 -0.81
N ARG A 67 1.67 14.39 -1.50
CA ARG A 67 2.09 14.42 -2.92
C ARG A 67 3.51 13.90 -3.11
N LEU A 68 4.43 14.25 -2.20
CA LEU A 68 5.81 13.73 -2.24
C LEU A 68 5.83 12.21 -2.06
N TRP A 69 5.06 11.67 -1.13
CA TRP A 69 4.99 10.22 -0.92
C TRP A 69 4.32 9.50 -2.10
N CYS A 70 3.33 10.11 -2.74
CA CYS A 70 2.75 9.58 -3.97
C CYS A 70 3.79 9.51 -5.10
N ALA A 71 4.63 10.54 -5.25
CA ALA A 71 5.71 10.56 -6.23
C ALA A 71 6.77 9.47 -5.94
N GLU A 72 7.12 9.28 -4.67
CA GLU A 72 8.00 8.21 -4.21
C GLU A 72 7.43 6.84 -4.58
N THR A 73 6.13 6.62 -4.29
CA THR A 73 5.42 5.37 -4.63
C THR A 73 5.44 5.11 -6.14
N ALA A 74 5.27 6.15 -6.96
CA ALA A 74 5.34 6.03 -8.41
C ALA A 74 6.73 5.60 -8.88
N ARG A 75 7.80 6.09 -8.25
CA ARG A 75 9.17 5.66 -8.56
C ARG A 75 9.40 4.20 -8.16
N GLU A 76 8.89 3.80 -7.00
CA GLU A 76 8.99 2.41 -6.53
C GLU A 76 8.26 1.45 -7.48
N LYS A 77 7.11 1.86 -8.00
CA LYS A 77 6.38 1.10 -9.02
C LYS A 77 7.24 0.81 -10.24
N VAL A 78 7.95 1.82 -10.75
CA VAL A 78 8.86 1.67 -11.89
C VAL A 78 10.02 0.73 -11.53
N ASN A 79 10.65 0.95 -10.38
CA ASN A 79 11.77 0.13 -9.91
C ASN A 79 11.38 -1.33 -9.72
N ALA A 80 10.18 -1.59 -9.25
CA ALA A 80 9.65 -2.93 -9.02
C ALA A 80 9.09 -3.59 -10.28
N ARG A 81 8.96 -2.84 -11.37
CA ARG A 81 8.26 -3.27 -12.59
C ARG A 81 6.85 -3.77 -12.28
N ALA A 82 6.19 -3.08 -11.34
CA ALA A 82 4.84 -3.43 -10.92
C ALA A 82 3.79 -2.83 -11.88
N ASP A 83 2.66 -3.51 -11.99
CA ASP A 83 1.51 -2.99 -12.74
C ASP A 83 0.83 -1.88 -11.97
N THR A 84 0.77 -2.01 -10.65
CA THR A 84 0.11 -1.07 -9.76
C THR A 84 0.91 -0.94 -8.45
N ALA A 85 1.00 0.29 -7.97
CA ALA A 85 1.52 0.60 -6.64
C ALA A 85 0.55 1.52 -5.93
N PHE A 86 0.34 1.32 -4.64
CA PHE A 86 -0.48 2.23 -3.86
C PHE A 86 0.16 2.60 -2.52
N LEU A 87 -0.19 3.78 -2.04
CA LEU A 87 0.32 4.37 -0.81
C LEU A 87 -0.73 4.22 0.30
N VAL A 88 -0.34 3.57 1.40
CA VAL A 88 -1.15 3.48 2.61
C VAL A 88 -0.55 4.40 3.66
N VAL A 89 -1.37 5.28 4.20
CA VAL A 89 -0.98 6.25 5.24
C VAL A 89 -1.83 6.01 6.47
N LYS A 90 -1.16 5.79 7.60
CA LYS A 90 -1.85 5.59 8.87
C LYS A 90 -2.71 6.81 9.20
N ARG A 91 -3.95 6.56 9.58
CA ARG A 91 -4.91 7.59 9.95
C ARG A 91 -4.93 7.80 11.45
N ALA A 92 -4.92 9.06 11.90
CA ALA A 92 -5.06 9.41 13.31
C ALA A 92 -6.36 8.80 13.88
N GLY A 93 -6.30 8.29 15.11
CA GLY A 93 -7.44 7.65 15.76
C GLY A 93 -7.75 6.23 15.26
N HIS A 94 -6.97 5.70 14.32
CA HIS A 94 -7.13 4.36 13.78
C HIS A 94 -5.88 3.53 14.07
N GLY A 95 -5.86 2.85 15.21
CA GLY A 95 -4.80 1.89 15.55
C GLY A 95 -4.87 0.65 14.68
N VAL A 96 -4.03 -0.33 14.98
CA VAL A 96 -3.91 -1.58 14.20
C VAL A 96 -5.21 -2.39 14.15
N GLY A 97 -6.09 -2.27 15.15
CA GLY A 97 -7.41 -2.91 15.13
C GLY A 97 -8.39 -2.25 14.18
N LYS A 98 -8.06 -1.08 13.64
CA LYS A 98 -8.89 -0.31 12.68
C LYS A 98 -8.13 -0.05 11.39
N ILE A 99 -7.22 -0.94 11.02
CA ILE A 99 -6.30 -0.74 9.89
C ILE A 99 -7.05 -0.63 8.54
N GLY A 100 -8.21 -1.28 8.43
CA GLY A 100 -9.06 -1.13 7.25
C GLY A 100 -9.53 0.31 6.99
N GLY A 101 -9.49 1.17 8.01
CA GLY A 101 -9.79 2.60 7.90
C GLY A 101 -8.59 3.49 7.60
N TRP A 102 -7.38 2.94 7.47
CA TRP A 102 -6.22 3.73 7.05
C TRP A 102 -6.42 4.24 5.62
N SER A 103 -5.75 5.34 5.29
CA SER A 103 -5.97 6.02 4.02
C SER A 103 -5.12 5.43 2.91
N VAL A 104 -5.73 5.13 1.76
CA VAL A 104 -5.02 4.94 0.49
C VAL A 104 -5.07 6.27 -0.23
N VAL A 105 -3.92 6.83 -0.54
CA VAL A 105 -3.79 8.18 -1.11
C VAL A 105 -3.33 8.10 -2.55
N GLN A 106 -4.04 8.77 -3.44
CA GLN A 106 -3.69 8.91 -4.86
C GLN A 106 -3.54 10.37 -5.22
N ASN A 107 -2.62 10.65 -6.14
CA ASN A 107 -2.42 11.99 -6.70
C ASN A 107 -2.68 11.95 -8.20
N ASP A 108 -3.80 12.50 -8.62
CA ASP A 108 -4.21 12.54 -10.02
C ASP A 108 -4.06 13.97 -10.55
N GLY A 109 -2.90 14.26 -11.16
CA GLY A 109 -2.62 15.57 -11.72
C GLY A 109 -2.61 16.71 -10.69
N GLY A 110 -2.22 16.42 -9.47
CA GLY A 110 -2.20 17.36 -8.35
C GLY A 110 -3.42 17.28 -7.43
N MET A 111 -4.48 16.60 -7.86
CA MET A 111 -5.66 16.35 -7.03
C MET A 111 -5.44 15.10 -6.17
N LEU A 112 -5.47 15.29 -4.86
CA LEU A 112 -5.38 14.19 -3.91
C LEU A 112 -6.75 13.55 -3.69
N THR A 113 -6.79 12.22 -3.78
CA THR A 113 -7.95 11.40 -3.46
C THR A 113 -7.58 10.43 -2.36
N LYS A 114 -8.47 10.26 -1.38
CA LYS A 114 -8.27 9.34 -0.25
C LYS A 114 -9.39 8.31 -0.23
N PHE A 115 -9.01 7.04 -0.14
CA PHE A 115 -9.92 5.92 0.04
C PHE A 115 -9.62 5.25 1.37
N ARG A 116 -10.57 4.53 1.92
CA ARG A 116 -10.30 3.62 3.03
C ARG A 116 -9.58 2.37 2.47
N LEU A 117 -8.66 1.82 3.25
CA LEU A 117 -7.93 0.62 2.82
C LEU A 117 -8.88 -0.55 2.53
N ASP A 118 -9.90 -0.76 3.35
CA ASP A 118 -10.89 -1.83 3.15
C ASP A 118 -11.66 -1.68 1.83
N GLU A 119 -12.05 -0.46 1.49
CA GLU A 119 -12.72 -0.16 0.22
C GLU A 119 -11.80 -0.35 -0.97
N TYR A 120 -10.55 0.11 -0.84
CA TYR A 120 -9.56 -0.01 -1.90
C TYR A 120 -9.21 -1.48 -2.19
N VAL A 121 -9.04 -2.30 -1.14
CA VAL A 121 -8.80 -3.75 -1.28
C VAL A 121 -9.97 -4.43 -1.98
N SER A 122 -11.20 -4.10 -1.63
CA SER A 122 -12.39 -4.61 -2.34
C SER A 122 -12.39 -4.20 -3.81
N PHE A 123 -12.01 -2.97 -4.11
CA PHE A 123 -11.91 -2.45 -5.46
C PHE A 123 -10.86 -3.21 -6.28
N LEU A 124 -9.68 -3.49 -5.70
CA LEU A 124 -8.64 -4.27 -6.36
C LEU A 124 -9.15 -5.66 -6.79
N LYS A 125 -9.94 -6.31 -5.94
CA LYS A 125 -10.53 -7.61 -6.26
C LYS A 125 -11.53 -7.51 -7.41
N VAL A 126 -12.36 -6.48 -7.42
CA VAL A 126 -13.32 -6.20 -8.49
C VAL A 126 -12.59 -5.96 -9.82
N LEU A 127 -11.43 -5.28 -9.78
CA LEU A 127 -10.60 -5.07 -10.97
C LEU A 127 -9.98 -6.36 -11.51
N GLY A 128 -9.88 -7.42 -10.70
CA GLY A 128 -9.34 -8.69 -11.14
C GLY A 128 -8.03 -9.10 -10.45
N TYR A 129 -7.60 -8.41 -9.40
CA TYR A 129 -6.45 -8.84 -8.62
C TYR A 129 -6.80 -10.00 -7.71
N THR A 130 -5.96 -11.04 -7.74
CA THR A 130 -6.06 -12.23 -6.89
C THR A 130 -4.71 -12.48 -6.21
N ALA A 131 -4.63 -13.54 -5.39
CA ALA A 131 -3.37 -13.99 -4.80
C ALA A 131 -2.27 -14.22 -5.83
N ASP A 132 -2.63 -14.57 -7.07
CA ASP A 132 -1.71 -14.90 -8.15
C ASP A 132 -1.42 -13.71 -9.09
N GLY A 133 -1.95 -12.53 -8.77
CA GLY A 133 -1.76 -11.31 -9.54
C GLY A 133 -3.01 -10.88 -10.28
N PHE A 134 -2.82 -10.04 -11.29
CA PHE A 134 -3.93 -9.53 -12.09
C PHE A 134 -4.43 -10.58 -13.07
N ASN A 135 -5.73 -10.87 -13.00
CA ASN A 135 -6.38 -11.85 -13.85
C ASN A 135 -7.30 -11.15 -14.85
N GLN A 136 -6.81 -10.95 -16.08
CA GLN A 136 -7.60 -10.34 -17.17
C GLN A 136 -8.81 -11.16 -17.55
N SER A 137 -8.76 -12.49 -17.40
CA SER A 137 -9.89 -13.36 -17.75
C SER A 137 -11.08 -13.15 -16.82
N ALA A 138 -10.86 -12.71 -15.58
CA ALA A 138 -11.94 -12.37 -14.66
C ALA A 138 -12.76 -11.16 -15.13
N GLN A 139 -12.15 -10.20 -15.83
CA GLN A 139 -12.85 -9.05 -16.43
C GLN A 139 -13.63 -9.41 -17.69
N ARG A 140 -13.23 -10.47 -18.38
CA ARG A 140 -13.88 -10.96 -19.61
C ARG A 140 -14.93 -12.03 -19.33
N GLY A 141 -15.01 -12.54 -18.10
CA GLY A 141 -15.89 -13.63 -17.69
C GLY A 141 -17.36 -13.24 -17.53
N GLY A 142 -17.76 -12.06 -17.91
CA GLY A 142 -19.14 -11.58 -17.89
C GLY A 142 -19.89 -11.76 -19.22
N ASN A 143 -19.31 -12.47 -20.14
CA ASN A 143 -19.94 -12.73 -21.44
C ASN A 143 -20.52 -14.13 -21.49
#